data_1467f9156a7f36b8182303038af3254a
#
_entry.id   1467f9156a7f36b8182303038af3254a
#
_cell.length_a   1.000
_cell.length_b   1.000
_cell.length_c   1.000
_cell.angle_alpha   90.00
_cell.angle_beta   90.00
_cell.angle_gamma   90.00
#
_symmetry.space_group_name_H-M   'P 1'
#
loop_
_entity.id
_entity.type
_entity.pdbx_description
1 polymer ?
#
loop_
_entity_poly.entity_id
_entity_poly.type
_entity_poly.pdbx_seq_one_letter_code
_entity_poly.pdbx_strand_id
1 'polypeptide(L)'
;MRALATWSGALAGLLLILVGSLIPTALLLPLPELPPALLGLPSTWQVPALLVCALVAGPRAGVIASVAYLTIGLVDLPVFHGGGGFSYVLNPGFGYLAGFVPAAWLTGRLAQQSGMNDVVRLTLAATAGLLTIQVCGLLNLVLGAALNRWNEPLIELVFSYSLGPL
;
A
#
# COMPACT_ATOMS: atom_id res chain seq x y z
N MET A 1 0.56 -1.08 29.59
CA MET A 1 0.25 -2.20 28.68
C MET A 1 -0.21 -1.73 27.28
N ARG A 2 -1.14 -0.78 27.13
CA ARG A 2 -1.61 -0.35 25.79
C ARG A 2 -0.51 0.25 24.90
N ALA A 3 0.40 1.04 25.47
CA ALA A 3 1.50 1.63 24.70
C ALA A 3 2.45 0.56 24.12
N LEU A 4 2.80 -0.43 24.95
CA LEU A 4 3.69 -1.52 24.52
C LEU A 4 3.07 -2.33 23.36
N ALA A 5 1.77 -2.65 23.45
CA ALA A 5 1.04 -3.33 22.38
C ALA A 5 1.00 -2.51 21.07
N THR A 6 0.88 -1.18 21.18
CA THR A 6 0.90 -0.30 19.99
C THR A 6 2.29 -0.31 19.33
N TRP A 7 3.37 -0.19 20.11
CA TRP A 7 4.72 -0.17 19.57
C TRP A 7 5.16 -1.54 19.01
N SER A 8 4.83 -2.63 19.71
CA SER A 8 5.10 -3.98 19.18
C SER A 8 4.31 -4.26 17.89
N GLY A 9 3.05 -3.85 17.85
CA GLY A 9 2.23 -3.96 16.65
C GLY A 9 2.75 -3.09 15.49
N ALA A 10 3.24 -1.88 15.77
CA ALA A 10 3.83 -1.01 14.75
C ALA A 10 5.14 -1.60 14.20
N LEU A 11 6.00 -2.14 15.07
CA LEU A 11 7.25 -2.78 14.64
C LEU A 11 6.97 -4.04 13.80
N ALA A 12 6.06 -4.90 14.26
CA ALA A 12 5.65 -6.08 13.49
C ALA A 12 5.04 -5.69 12.13
N GLY A 13 4.19 -4.65 12.11
CA GLY A 13 3.60 -4.11 10.90
C GLY A 13 4.64 -3.54 9.93
N LEU A 14 5.62 -2.78 10.44
CA LEU A 14 6.73 -2.27 9.64
C LEU A 14 7.52 -3.41 8.98
N LEU A 15 7.90 -4.42 9.76
CA LEU A 15 8.60 -5.60 9.24
C LEU A 15 7.76 -6.33 8.19
N LEU A 16 6.46 -6.47 8.42
CA LEU A 16 5.55 -7.11 7.47
C LEU A 16 5.46 -6.34 6.16
N ILE A 17 5.39 -5.00 6.20
CA ILE A 17 5.36 -4.15 5.00
C ILE A 17 6.71 -4.22 4.27
N LEU A 18 7.83 -4.18 4.98
CA LEU A 18 9.17 -4.30 4.39
C LEU A 18 9.35 -5.65 3.69
N VAL A 19 9.01 -6.76 4.35
CA VAL A 19 9.06 -8.09 3.73
C VAL A 19 8.09 -8.16 2.56
N GLY A 20 6.87 -7.64 2.71
CA GLY A 20 5.87 -7.59 1.66
C GLY A 20 6.30 -6.78 0.44
N SER A 21 7.10 -5.73 0.61
CA SER A 21 7.62 -4.93 -0.51
C SER A 21 8.67 -5.69 -1.34
N LEU A 22 9.34 -6.66 -0.74
CA LEU A 22 10.35 -7.48 -1.42
C LEU A 22 9.75 -8.70 -2.15
N ILE A 23 8.49 -9.05 -1.87
CA ILE A 23 7.82 -10.20 -2.48
C ILE A 23 6.99 -9.71 -3.67
N PRO A 24 7.40 -10.00 -4.92
CA PRO A 24 6.59 -9.68 -6.09
C PRO A 24 5.34 -10.57 -6.12
N THR A 25 4.22 -10.01 -6.57
CA THR A 25 3.00 -10.78 -6.78
C THR A 25 3.06 -11.44 -8.15
N ALA A 26 2.80 -12.75 -8.20
CA ALA A 26 2.70 -13.51 -9.45
C ALA A 26 1.40 -14.30 -9.47
N LEU A 27 0.71 -14.27 -10.60
CA LEU A 27 -0.49 -15.07 -10.84
C LEU A 27 -0.15 -16.27 -11.69
N LEU A 28 -0.48 -17.47 -11.21
CA LEU A 28 -0.35 -18.70 -11.97
C LEU A 28 -1.63 -18.91 -12.80
N LEU A 29 -1.54 -18.70 -14.11
CA LEU A 29 -2.65 -18.96 -15.02
C LEU A 29 -2.57 -20.43 -15.49
N PRO A 30 -3.49 -21.30 -15.08
CA PRO A 30 -3.62 -22.63 -15.65
C PRO A 30 -4.24 -22.51 -17.07
N LEU A 31 -3.40 -22.48 -18.09
CA LEU A 31 -3.84 -22.54 -19.48
C LEU A 31 -4.02 -24.02 -19.87
N PRO A 32 -5.18 -24.42 -20.44
CA PRO A 32 -5.48 -25.84 -20.70
C PRO A 32 -4.57 -26.52 -21.73
N GLU A 33 -3.85 -25.77 -22.54
CA GLU A 33 -3.03 -26.31 -23.65
C GLU A 33 -1.58 -25.81 -23.69
N LEU A 34 -1.16 -24.97 -22.70
CA LEU A 34 0.21 -24.46 -22.61
C LEU A 34 0.78 -24.69 -21.19
N PRO A 35 2.13 -24.73 -21.05
CA PRO A 35 2.73 -24.77 -19.73
C PRO A 35 2.26 -23.57 -18.89
N PRO A 36 2.03 -23.75 -17.57
CA PRO A 36 1.52 -22.70 -16.70
C PRO A 36 2.40 -21.45 -16.81
N ALA A 37 1.83 -20.35 -17.29
CA ALA A 37 2.52 -19.10 -17.43
C ALA A 37 2.46 -18.32 -16.11
N LEU A 38 3.62 -17.98 -15.54
CA LEU A 38 3.73 -17.06 -14.42
C LEU A 38 3.61 -15.62 -14.95
N LEU A 39 2.46 -15.02 -14.76
CA LEU A 39 2.29 -13.58 -14.97
C LEU A 39 2.78 -12.86 -13.71
N GLY A 40 3.97 -12.24 -13.79
CA GLY A 40 4.44 -11.31 -12.77
C GLY A 40 3.57 -10.05 -12.81
N LEU A 41 2.83 -9.80 -11.75
CA LEU A 41 2.08 -8.56 -11.58
C LEU A 41 3.04 -7.47 -11.09
N PRO A 42 2.91 -6.22 -11.54
CA PRO A 42 3.73 -5.10 -11.07
C PRO A 42 3.31 -4.63 -9.66
N SER A 43 2.79 -5.52 -8.84
CA SER A 43 2.35 -5.28 -7.47
C SER A 43 3.18 -6.11 -6.49
N THR A 44 3.22 -5.63 -5.25
CA THR A 44 3.91 -6.31 -4.14
C THR A 44 2.93 -6.56 -2.99
N TRP A 45 3.30 -7.45 -2.08
CA TRP A 45 2.49 -7.76 -0.90
C TRP A 45 2.47 -6.65 0.17
N GLN A 46 3.04 -5.48 -0.10
CA GLN A 46 3.10 -4.36 0.85
C GLN A 46 1.71 -3.82 1.24
N VAL A 47 0.76 -3.72 0.30
CA VAL A 47 -0.60 -3.22 0.58
C VAL A 47 -1.38 -4.19 1.47
N PRO A 48 -1.47 -5.50 1.16
CA PRO A 48 -2.06 -6.47 2.08
C PRO A 48 -1.41 -6.46 3.47
N ALA A 49 -0.08 -6.37 3.54
CA ALA A 49 0.66 -6.30 4.80
C ALA A 49 0.26 -5.10 5.66
N LEU A 50 0.14 -3.92 5.03
CA LEU A 50 -0.32 -2.69 5.68
C LEU A 50 -1.74 -2.85 6.23
N LEU A 51 -2.66 -3.34 5.41
CA LEU A 51 -4.07 -3.49 5.80
C LEU A 51 -4.23 -4.49 6.94
N VAL A 52 -3.52 -5.62 6.89
CA VAL A 52 -3.49 -6.61 7.99
C VAL A 52 -2.95 -5.99 9.27
N CYS A 53 -1.85 -5.23 9.21
CA CYS A 53 -1.34 -4.50 10.37
C CYS A 53 -2.39 -3.55 10.96
N ALA A 54 -3.08 -2.77 10.12
CA ALA A 54 -4.09 -1.83 10.56
C ALA A 54 -5.33 -2.53 11.17
N LEU A 55 -5.76 -3.65 10.58
CA LEU A 55 -6.88 -4.45 11.09
C LEU A 55 -6.59 -5.06 12.46
N VAL A 56 -5.39 -5.63 12.63
CA VAL A 56 -5.02 -6.40 13.83
C VAL A 56 -4.50 -5.50 14.94
N ALA A 57 -3.53 -4.64 14.64
CA ALA A 57 -2.85 -3.79 15.63
C ALA A 57 -3.56 -2.42 15.83
N GLY A 58 -4.50 -2.09 14.96
CA GLY A 58 -5.31 -0.89 15.04
C GLY A 58 -4.69 0.35 14.39
N PRO A 59 -5.44 1.49 14.36
CA PRO A 59 -5.08 2.66 13.56
C PRO A 59 -3.76 3.30 13.97
N ARG A 60 -3.45 3.35 15.27
CA ARG A 60 -2.20 3.96 15.75
C ARG A 60 -0.96 3.17 15.31
N ALA A 61 -1.00 1.85 15.47
CA ALA A 61 0.10 0.98 15.06
C ALA A 61 0.28 1.01 13.54
N GLY A 62 -0.80 0.92 12.78
CA GLY A 62 -0.77 1.00 11.32
C GLY A 62 -0.19 2.31 10.80
N VAL A 63 -0.59 3.45 11.38
CA VAL A 63 -0.04 4.78 11.02
C VAL A 63 1.45 4.86 11.34
N ILE A 64 1.88 4.43 12.54
CA ILE A 64 3.29 4.46 12.91
C ILE A 64 4.11 3.57 11.97
N ALA A 65 3.63 2.36 11.65
CA ALA A 65 4.30 1.46 10.70
C ALA A 65 4.41 2.08 9.30
N SER A 66 3.33 2.71 8.80
CA SER A 66 3.32 3.38 7.48
C SER A 66 4.31 4.54 7.43
N VAL A 67 4.30 5.40 8.44
CA VAL A 67 5.21 6.57 8.51
C VAL A 67 6.66 6.08 8.60
N ALA A 68 6.94 5.09 9.44
CA ALA A 68 8.27 4.51 9.55
C ALA A 68 8.74 3.88 8.22
N TYR A 69 7.87 3.14 7.53
CA TYR A 69 8.16 2.57 6.21
C TYR A 69 8.50 3.66 5.18
N LEU A 70 7.68 4.72 5.10
CA LEU A 70 7.94 5.86 4.21
C LEU A 70 9.25 6.55 4.55
N THR A 71 9.53 6.77 5.83
CA THR A 71 10.77 7.42 6.27
C THR A 71 11.99 6.60 5.87
N ILE A 72 11.96 5.27 6.11
CA ILE A 72 13.03 4.36 5.72
C ILE A 72 13.27 4.39 4.21
N GLY A 73 12.21 4.34 3.41
CA GLY A 73 12.33 4.36 1.95
C GLY A 73 12.79 5.69 1.38
N LEU A 74 12.54 6.81 2.07
CA LEU A 74 13.03 8.15 1.67
C LEU A 74 14.48 8.39 2.06
N VAL A 75 15.04 7.68 3.04
CA VAL A 75 16.44 7.77 3.47
C VAL A 75 17.33 6.79 2.67
N ASP A 76 17.21 6.81 1.34
CA ASP A 76 18.03 6.06 0.37
C ASP A 76 18.02 4.53 0.47
N LEU A 77 17.13 3.92 1.26
CA LEU A 77 16.96 2.47 1.24
C LEU A 77 15.99 2.07 0.11
N PRO A 78 16.38 1.14 -0.79
CA PRO A 78 15.59 0.74 -1.94
C PRO A 78 14.44 -0.22 -1.53
N VAL A 79 13.55 0.25 -0.65
CA VAL A 79 12.41 -0.54 -0.14
C VAL A 79 11.10 -0.26 -0.88
N PHE A 80 11.07 0.77 -1.73
CA PHE A 80 9.95 1.05 -2.61
C PHE A 80 10.06 0.25 -3.91
N HIS A 81 8.92 -0.01 -4.54
CA HIS A 81 8.92 -0.65 -5.85
C HIS A 81 9.65 0.24 -6.88
N GLY A 82 10.79 -0.24 -7.36
CA GLY A 82 11.63 0.50 -8.32
C GLY A 82 12.64 1.46 -7.71
N GLY A 83 12.89 1.42 -6.39
CA GLY A 83 13.97 2.21 -5.78
C GLY A 83 13.68 2.76 -4.40
N GLY A 84 14.29 3.89 -4.08
CA GLY A 84 14.16 4.62 -2.82
C GLY A 84 14.81 6.00 -2.92
N GLY A 85 14.90 6.67 -1.78
CA GLY A 85 15.51 8.00 -1.68
C GLY A 85 14.53 9.15 -1.85
N PHE A 86 14.98 10.34 -1.49
CA PHE A 86 14.16 11.55 -1.48
C PHE A 86 13.62 11.92 -2.88
N SER A 87 14.34 11.58 -3.94
CA SER A 87 13.90 11.76 -5.33
C SER A 87 12.62 11.02 -5.67
N TYR A 88 12.30 9.94 -4.92
CA TYR A 88 11.09 9.16 -5.13
C TYR A 88 9.79 9.95 -4.87
N VAL A 89 9.85 11.04 -4.10
CA VAL A 89 8.71 11.97 -3.90
C VAL A 89 8.24 12.58 -5.23
N LEU A 90 9.15 12.68 -6.21
CA LEU A 90 8.83 13.19 -7.55
C LEU A 90 8.29 12.10 -8.49
N ASN A 91 8.23 10.84 -8.05
CA ASN A 91 7.70 9.74 -8.85
C ASN A 91 6.16 9.77 -8.86
N PRO A 92 5.51 9.49 -10.02
CA PRO A 92 4.05 9.39 -10.10
C PRO A 92 3.44 8.43 -9.08
N GLY A 93 4.13 7.33 -8.76
CA GLY A 93 3.70 6.32 -7.79
C GLY A 93 3.73 6.76 -6.32
N PHE A 94 4.40 7.88 -5.98
CA PHE A 94 4.53 8.32 -4.58
C PHE A 94 3.18 8.61 -3.91
N GLY A 95 2.18 9.06 -4.65
CA GLY A 95 0.85 9.32 -4.11
C GLY A 95 0.19 8.07 -3.52
N TYR A 96 0.41 6.90 -4.09
CA TYR A 96 -0.08 5.63 -3.57
C TYR A 96 0.60 5.28 -2.24
N LEU A 97 1.91 5.49 -2.14
CA LEU A 97 2.67 5.29 -0.89
C LEU A 97 2.24 6.26 0.20
N ALA A 98 2.07 7.54 -0.14
CA ALA A 98 1.55 8.55 0.81
C ALA A 98 0.15 8.18 1.31
N GLY A 99 -0.66 7.52 0.47
CA GLY A 99 -1.97 6.99 0.79
C GLY A 99 -1.96 5.89 1.88
N PHE A 100 -0.82 5.28 2.18
CA PHE A 100 -0.70 4.25 3.23
C PHE A 100 -1.07 4.78 4.61
N VAL A 101 -0.70 6.03 4.90
CA VAL A 101 -0.96 6.65 6.20
C VAL A 101 -2.46 6.83 6.46
N PRO A 102 -3.23 7.54 5.61
CA PRO A 102 -4.66 7.67 5.80
C PRO A 102 -5.42 6.34 5.65
N ALA A 103 -4.96 5.43 4.78
CA ALA A 103 -5.56 4.10 4.63
C ALA A 103 -5.41 3.26 5.91
N ALA A 104 -4.23 3.22 6.52
CA ALA A 104 -4.00 2.51 7.78
C ALA A 104 -4.86 3.08 8.91
N TRP A 105 -5.00 4.41 8.97
CA TRP A 105 -5.85 5.06 9.95
C TRP A 105 -7.32 4.70 9.76
N LEU A 106 -7.83 4.81 8.53
CA LEU A 106 -9.23 4.52 8.22
C LEU A 106 -9.57 3.05 8.45
N THR A 107 -8.78 2.13 7.89
CA THR A 107 -8.97 0.68 8.06
C THR A 107 -8.97 0.28 9.53
N GLY A 108 -7.95 0.71 10.27
CA GLY A 108 -7.86 0.41 11.70
C GLY A 108 -8.95 1.04 12.54
N ARG A 109 -9.41 2.24 12.17
CA ARG A 109 -10.53 2.91 12.84
C ARG A 109 -11.85 2.18 12.61
N LEU A 110 -12.11 1.75 11.39
CA LEU A 110 -13.29 0.97 11.04
C LEU A 110 -13.27 -0.40 11.74
N ALA A 111 -12.14 -1.08 11.74
CA ALA A 111 -11.98 -2.39 12.38
C ALA A 111 -12.20 -2.38 13.91
N GLN A 112 -11.97 -1.24 14.56
CA GLN A 112 -12.16 -1.09 16.02
C GLN A 112 -13.58 -0.67 16.42
N GLN A 113 -14.51 -0.52 15.48
CA GLN A 113 -15.90 -0.24 15.80
C GLN A 113 -16.58 -1.46 16.43
N SER A 114 -17.55 -1.22 17.31
CA SER A 114 -18.32 -2.29 17.95
C SER A 114 -19.06 -3.14 16.90
N GLY A 115 -18.95 -4.47 17.03
CA GLY A 115 -19.57 -5.41 16.09
C GLY A 115 -18.72 -5.79 14.87
N MET A 116 -17.45 -5.38 14.81
CA MET A 116 -16.53 -5.68 13.71
C MET A 116 -15.80 -7.03 13.88
N ASN A 117 -16.45 -8.01 14.53
CA ASN A 117 -15.94 -9.38 14.61
C ASN A 117 -16.34 -10.25 13.40
N ASP A 118 -17.12 -9.67 12.48
CA ASP A 118 -17.56 -10.35 11.27
C ASP A 118 -16.55 -10.14 10.14
N VAL A 119 -16.19 -11.24 9.46
CA VAL A 119 -15.25 -11.25 8.33
C VAL A 119 -15.70 -10.27 7.23
N VAL A 120 -17.01 -10.18 6.95
CA VAL A 120 -17.55 -9.27 5.94
C VAL A 120 -17.23 -7.82 6.28
N ARG A 121 -17.41 -7.42 7.53
CA ARG A 121 -17.13 -6.05 7.99
C ARG A 121 -15.64 -5.73 7.97
N LEU A 122 -14.79 -6.69 8.36
CA LEU A 122 -13.32 -6.55 8.26
C LEU A 122 -12.88 -6.41 6.81
N THR A 123 -13.49 -7.17 5.89
CA THR A 123 -13.23 -7.03 4.46
C THR A 123 -13.65 -5.66 3.93
N LEU A 124 -14.81 -5.14 4.35
CA LEU A 124 -15.25 -3.79 3.99
C LEU A 124 -14.30 -2.71 4.54
N ALA A 125 -13.77 -2.88 5.75
CA ALA A 125 -12.77 -1.96 6.30
C ALA A 125 -11.46 -1.99 5.49
N ALA A 126 -11.00 -3.18 5.08
CA ALA A 126 -9.84 -3.33 4.22
C ALA A 126 -10.07 -2.72 2.83
N THR A 127 -11.24 -2.95 2.24
CA THR A 127 -11.62 -2.36 0.95
C THR A 127 -11.66 -0.83 1.02
N ALA A 128 -12.18 -0.26 2.10
CA ALA A 128 -12.16 1.20 2.31
C ALA A 128 -10.73 1.74 2.39
N GLY A 129 -9.81 1.01 3.04
CA GLY A 129 -8.38 1.34 3.04
C GLY A 129 -7.75 1.27 1.65
N LEU A 130 -8.04 0.22 0.89
CA LEU A 130 -7.56 0.08 -0.48
C LEU A 130 -8.05 1.23 -1.37
N LEU A 131 -9.34 1.58 -1.29
CA LEU A 131 -9.90 2.72 -2.02
C LEU A 131 -9.23 4.04 -1.61
N THR A 132 -8.88 4.21 -0.35
CA THR A 132 -8.15 5.39 0.12
C THR A 132 -6.77 5.50 -0.53
N ILE A 133 -6.04 4.39 -0.64
CA ILE A 133 -4.75 4.34 -1.36
C ILE A 133 -4.94 4.75 -2.82
N GLN A 134 -5.94 4.19 -3.50
CA GLN A 134 -6.24 4.50 -4.91
C GLN A 134 -6.60 5.98 -5.11
N VAL A 135 -7.44 6.53 -4.25
CA VAL A 135 -7.81 7.96 -4.31
C VAL A 135 -6.59 8.85 -4.12
N CYS A 136 -5.74 8.58 -3.13
CA CYS A 136 -4.51 9.35 -2.91
C CYS A 136 -3.55 9.26 -4.10
N GLY A 137 -3.39 8.07 -4.68
CA GLY A 137 -2.57 7.87 -5.88
C GLY A 137 -3.10 8.64 -7.09
N LEU A 138 -4.38 8.49 -7.39
CA LEU A 138 -5.03 9.21 -8.49
C LEU A 138 -4.97 10.73 -8.32
N LEU A 139 -5.19 11.23 -7.10
CA LEU A 139 -5.05 12.67 -6.81
C LEU A 139 -3.63 13.16 -7.10
N ASN A 140 -2.60 12.41 -6.72
CA ASN A 140 -1.21 12.76 -7.04
C ASN A 140 -0.96 12.77 -8.55
N LEU A 141 -1.48 11.79 -9.30
CA LEU A 141 -1.34 11.73 -10.75
C LEU A 141 -2.01 12.92 -11.42
N VAL A 142 -3.25 13.25 -11.03
CA VAL A 142 -4.01 14.40 -11.59
C VAL A 142 -3.33 15.73 -11.26
N LEU A 143 -2.90 15.92 -10.02
CA LEU A 143 -2.19 17.14 -9.60
C LEU A 143 -0.85 17.29 -10.33
N GLY A 144 -0.10 16.21 -10.49
CA GLY A 144 1.17 16.23 -11.21
C GLY A 144 0.97 16.51 -12.70
N ALA A 145 -0.07 15.97 -13.32
CA ALA A 145 -0.43 16.28 -14.71
C ALA A 145 -0.86 17.75 -14.87
N ALA A 146 -1.68 18.28 -13.95
CA ALA A 146 -2.09 19.68 -13.96
C ALA A 146 -0.91 20.65 -13.80
N LEU A 147 0.14 20.24 -13.09
CA LEU A 147 1.39 21.00 -12.90
C LEU A 147 2.44 20.73 -14.00
N ASN A 148 2.10 19.99 -15.05
CA ASN A 148 3.01 19.55 -16.11
C ASN A 148 4.31 18.90 -15.59
N ARG A 149 4.18 18.12 -14.51
CA ARG A 149 5.33 17.41 -13.90
C ARG A 149 5.64 16.09 -14.60
N TRP A 150 4.67 15.53 -15.33
CA TRP A 150 4.79 14.25 -16.01
C TRP A 150 5.02 14.44 -17.50
N ASN A 151 5.97 13.68 -18.08
CA ASN A 151 6.24 13.66 -19.51
C ASN A 151 5.28 12.74 -20.27
N GLU A 152 4.58 11.85 -19.55
CA GLU A 152 3.68 10.86 -20.11
C GLU A 152 2.22 11.31 -19.98
N PRO A 153 1.33 10.88 -20.90
CA PRO A 153 -0.09 11.21 -20.82
C PRO A 153 -0.73 10.58 -19.56
N LEU A 154 -1.64 11.32 -18.93
CA LEU A 154 -2.32 10.91 -17.70
C LEU A 154 -2.95 9.51 -17.78
N ILE A 155 -3.52 9.16 -18.94
CA ILE A 155 -4.17 7.86 -19.17
C ILE A 155 -3.17 6.72 -19.03
N GLU A 156 -1.98 6.86 -19.58
CA GLU A 156 -0.92 5.84 -19.52
C GLU A 156 -0.39 5.67 -18.09
N LEU A 157 -0.21 6.76 -17.36
CA LEU A 157 0.15 6.74 -15.95
C LEU A 157 -0.91 6.05 -15.09
N VAL A 158 -2.20 6.31 -15.33
CA VAL A 158 -3.28 5.64 -14.61
C VAL A 158 -3.29 4.14 -14.90
N PHE A 159 -3.08 3.73 -16.14
CA PHE A 159 -2.98 2.30 -16.48
C PHE A 159 -1.78 1.65 -15.79
N SER A 160 -0.61 2.28 -15.82
CA SER A 160 0.62 1.73 -15.25
C SER A 160 0.60 1.65 -13.72
N TYR A 161 0.07 2.66 -13.05
CA TYR A 161 0.17 2.77 -11.58
C TYR A 161 -1.11 2.40 -10.82
N SER A 162 -2.29 2.47 -11.45
CA SER A 162 -3.57 2.19 -10.79
C SER A 162 -4.18 0.85 -11.21
N LEU A 163 -4.20 0.53 -12.50
CA LEU A 163 -4.83 -0.68 -13.01
C LEU A 163 -3.83 -1.85 -13.17
N GLY A 164 -2.58 -1.57 -13.50
CA GLY A 164 -1.55 -2.59 -13.62
C GLY A 164 -1.27 -3.36 -12.31
N PRO A 165 -1.22 -2.70 -11.14
CA PRO A 165 -1.00 -3.34 -9.85
C PRO A 165 -2.24 -4.00 -9.21
N LEU A 166 -3.45 -3.78 -9.75
CA LEU A 166 -4.69 -4.40 -9.25
C LEU A 166 -4.91 -5.78 -9.88
#